data_eaaa5af96639988461c23e078a4a5856
#
_entry.id   eaaa5af96639988461c23e078a4a5856
#
_cell.length_a   1.000
_cell.length_b   1.000
_cell.length_c   1.000
_cell.angle_alpha   90.00
_cell.angle_beta   90.00
_cell.angle_gamma   90.00
#
_symmetry.space_group_name_H-M   'P 1'
#
loop_
_entity.id
_entity.type
_entity.pdbx_description
1 polymer ?
#
loop_
_entity_poly.entity_id
_entity_poly.type
_entity_poly.pdbx_seq_one_letter_code
_entity_poly.pdbx_strand_id
1 'polypeptide(L)'
;MRRITIVFVCAMIAPLVFAQPVANTSVVKHTGQTLRAPTQITTGAVKVGTVTAFNPGLRPVEPPSPIVVQSSPDTKPVSYMVGKRVRFVGKDGRAVDRHMVRAGTRVQLGFDRRGRVSRVVVVER
;
A
#
# COMPACT_ATOMS: atom_id res chain seq x y z
N MET A 1 45.27 38.34 5.22
CA MET A 1 44.69 37.65 4.07
C MET A 1 45.18 36.22 4.07
N ARG A 2 44.41 35.28 4.59
CA ARG A 2 44.74 33.85 4.63
C ARG A 2 43.94 33.13 3.57
N ARG A 3 44.62 32.63 2.56
CA ARG A 3 44.00 31.81 1.48
C ARG A 3 43.93 30.38 1.99
N ILE A 4 42.71 29.87 2.16
CA ILE A 4 42.47 28.46 2.49
C ILE A 4 42.26 27.74 1.17
N THR A 5 43.25 26.88 0.82
CA THR A 5 43.14 25.97 -0.34
C THR A 5 42.48 24.70 0.12
N ILE A 6 41.25 24.45 -0.34
CA ILE A 6 40.53 23.21 -0.09
C ILE A 6 40.87 22.24 -1.23
N VAL A 7 41.61 21.19 -0.85
CA VAL A 7 41.90 20.07 -1.76
C VAL A 7 40.73 19.08 -1.70
N PHE A 8 39.99 18.97 -2.79
CA PHE A 8 38.97 17.94 -2.96
C PHE A 8 39.67 16.64 -3.38
N VAL A 9 39.66 15.66 -2.49
CA VAL A 9 40.02 14.27 -2.81
C VAL A 9 38.75 13.55 -3.26
N CYS A 10 38.62 13.34 -4.56
CA CYS A 10 37.60 12.46 -5.12
C CYS A 10 37.99 11.01 -4.92
N ALA A 11 37.38 10.35 -3.95
CA ALA A 11 37.45 8.89 -3.80
C ALA A 11 36.41 8.26 -4.76
N MET A 12 36.88 7.67 -5.84
CA MET A 12 36.07 6.83 -6.72
C MET A 12 35.82 5.48 -6.06
N ILE A 13 34.60 5.27 -5.58
CA ILE A 13 34.14 3.95 -5.14
C ILE A 13 33.42 3.30 -6.31
N ALA A 14 34.02 2.28 -6.91
CA ALA A 14 33.41 1.44 -7.92
C ALA A 14 32.39 0.49 -7.27
N PRO A 15 31.15 0.37 -7.77
CA PRO A 15 30.23 -0.65 -7.28
C PRO A 15 30.59 -2.01 -7.87
N LEU A 16 30.89 -2.96 -7.00
CA LEU A 16 30.98 -4.38 -7.33
C LEU A 16 29.56 -4.90 -7.67
N VAL A 17 29.34 -5.16 -8.94
CA VAL A 17 28.14 -5.86 -9.41
C VAL A 17 28.32 -7.36 -9.13
N PHE A 18 27.69 -7.86 -8.07
CA PHE A 18 27.53 -9.30 -7.87
C PHE A 18 26.35 -9.79 -8.73
N ALA A 19 26.65 -10.40 -9.86
CA ALA A 19 25.70 -11.20 -10.60
C ALA A 19 25.55 -12.56 -9.89
N GLN A 20 24.40 -12.82 -9.27
CA GLN A 20 24.05 -14.13 -8.77
C GLN A 20 23.25 -14.88 -9.84
N PRO A 21 23.68 -16.07 -10.26
CA PRO A 21 22.85 -16.94 -11.09
C PRO A 21 21.82 -17.62 -10.20
N VAL A 22 20.55 -17.26 -10.36
CA VAL A 22 19.43 -17.98 -9.72
C VAL A 22 19.03 -19.12 -10.65
N ALA A 23 19.66 -20.27 -10.48
CA ALA A 23 19.15 -21.52 -11.01
C ALA A 23 18.39 -22.22 -9.88
N ASN A 24 17.08 -22.07 -9.83
CA ASN A 24 16.21 -22.91 -9.02
C ASN A 24 15.17 -23.56 -9.92
N THR A 25 15.61 -24.64 -10.55
CA THR A 25 14.73 -25.65 -11.12
C THR A 25 14.37 -26.62 -10.02
N SER A 26 13.30 -26.38 -9.29
CA SER A 26 12.69 -27.38 -8.42
C SER A 26 11.39 -27.82 -9.04
N VAL A 27 11.47 -28.89 -9.83
CA VAL A 27 10.30 -29.66 -10.23
C VAL A 27 9.79 -30.40 -9.00
N VAL A 28 8.80 -29.86 -8.33
CA VAL A 28 8.01 -30.57 -7.33
C VAL A 28 6.68 -30.95 -7.93
N LYS A 29 6.58 -32.21 -8.29
CA LYS A 29 5.37 -32.87 -8.71
C LYS A 29 4.49 -33.08 -7.47
N HIS A 30 3.50 -32.20 -7.25
CA HIS A 30 2.49 -32.41 -6.22
C HIS A 30 1.13 -32.67 -6.84
N THR A 31 0.73 -33.92 -6.66
CA THR A 31 -0.60 -34.49 -6.83
C THR A 31 -1.62 -33.74 -5.93
N GLY A 32 -2.66 -33.19 -6.57
CA GLY A 32 -4.01 -33.05 -6.04
C GLY A 32 -4.20 -32.48 -4.64
N GLN A 33 -4.16 -31.17 -4.48
CA GLN A 33 -5.01 -30.46 -3.53
C GLN A 33 -5.41 -29.13 -4.14
N THR A 34 -6.70 -28.99 -4.38
CA THR A 34 -7.33 -27.75 -4.83
C THR A 34 -7.32 -26.75 -3.66
N LEU A 35 -6.16 -26.27 -3.29
CA LEU A 35 -6.02 -25.09 -2.47
C LEU A 35 -6.33 -23.92 -3.40
N ARG A 36 -7.49 -23.32 -3.16
CA ARG A 36 -7.89 -22.05 -3.73
C ARG A 36 -6.71 -21.08 -3.58
N ALA A 37 -5.97 -20.91 -4.66
CA ALA A 37 -4.86 -19.98 -4.70
C ALA A 37 -5.32 -18.63 -4.17
N PRO A 38 -4.58 -18.01 -3.24
CA PRO A 38 -4.86 -16.62 -2.89
C PRO A 38 -4.77 -15.83 -4.18
N THR A 39 -5.88 -15.23 -4.57
CA THR A 39 -5.96 -14.38 -5.76
C THR A 39 -4.79 -13.42 -5.72
N GLN A 40 -3.80 -13.65 -6.56
CA GLN A 40 -2.64 -12.76 -6.68
C GLN A 40 -3.18 -11.38 -7.03
N ILE A 41 -3.10 -10.52 -6.04
CA ILE A 41 -3.49 -9.13 -6.16
C ILE A 41 -2.50 -8.51 -7.10
N THR A 42 -2.95 -8.21 -8.30
CA THR A 42 -2.21 -7.41 -9.27
C THR A 42 -1.72 -6.16 -8.53
N THR A 43 -0.43 -6.02 -8.42
CA THR A 43 0.27 -5.02 -7.62
C THR A 43 -0.03 -3.62 -8.17
N GLY A 44 -1.18 -3.06 -7.79
CA GLY A 44 -1.42 -1.63 -7.87
C GLY A 44 -0.61 -0.94 -6.77
N ALA A 45 -0.28 0.32 -6.95
CA ALA A 45 0.40 1.09 -5.92
C ALA A 45 -0.34 0.94 -4.57
N VAL A 46 0.44 0.75 -3.51
CA VAL A 46 -0.10 0.59 -2.16
C VAL A 46 0.36 1.76 -1.31
N LYS A 47 -0.56 2.40 -0.59
CA LYS A 47 -0.25 3.46 0.37
C LYS A 47 -0.76 3.09 1.75
N VAL A 48 0.07 3.28 2.75
CA VAL A 48 -0.27 3.05 4.16
C VAL A 48 -0.40 4.40 4.86
N GLY A 49 -1.38 4.52 5.74
CA GLY A 49 -1.55 5.73 6.53
C GLY A 49 -2.68 5.59 7.56
N THR A 50 -2.87 6.64 8.34
CA THR A 50 -3.94 6.74 9.34
C THR A 50 -5.10 7.56 8.76
N VAL A 51 -6.31 7.07 8.93
CA VAL A 51 -7.53 7.78 8.52
C VAL A 51 -7.70 8.98 9.43
N THR A 52 -7.80 10.17 8.86
CA THR A 52 -8.10 11.41 9.58
C THR A 52 -9.58 11.79 9.47
N ALA A 53 -10.20 11.46 8.34
CA ALA A 53 -11.64 11.64 8.15
C ALA A 53 -12.16 10.60 7.14
N PHE A 54 -13.32 10.04 7.44
CA PHE A 54 -14.06 9.16 6.53
C PHE A 54 -15.55 9.20 6.87
N ASN A 55 -16.37 9.45 5.87
CA ASN A 55 -17.82 9.34 5.99
C ASN A 55 -18.28 8.15 5.13
N PRO A 56 -18.64 7.02 5.73
CA PRO A 56 -19.03 5.81 4.98
C PRO A 56 -20.35 5.95 4.22
N GLY A 57 -21.10 7.05 4.42
CA GLY A 57 -22.45 7.21 3.88
C GLY A 57 -23.46 6.28 4.55
N LEU A 58 -24.67 6.76 4.76
CA LEU A 58 -25.74 5.99 5.41
C LEU A 58 -26.54 5.12 4.42
N ARG A 59 -26.42 5.39 3.12
CA ARG A 59 -27.21 4.73 2.07
C ARG A 59 -26.32 4.16 0.98
N PRO A 60 -26.67 3.00 0.40
CA PRO A 60 -25.92 2.41 -0.71
C PRO A 60 -25.98 3.24 -2.01
N VAL A 61 -26.86 4.23 -2.09
CA VAL A 61 -27.07 5.11 -3.25
C VAL A 61 -26.24 6.40 -3.16
N GLU A 62 -25.62 6.68 -2.03
CA GLU A 62 -24.82 7.90 -1.86
C GLU A 62 -23.59 7.95 -2.79
N PRO A 63 -23.20 9.17 -3.23
CA PRO A 63 -22.00 9.34 -4.04
C PRO A 63 -20.75 8.80 -3.31
N PRO A 64 -19.68 8.51 -4.04
CA PRO A 64 -18.44 8.01 -3.42
C PRO A 64 -17.97 8.98 -2.31
N SER A 65 -17.72 8.42 -1.14
CA SER A 65 -17.26 9.19 0.01
C SER A 65 -15.74 9.35 -0.06
N PRO A 66 -15.21 10.52 0.25
CA PRO A 66 -13.77 10.71 0.39
C PRO A 66 -13.28 10.02 1.68
N ILE A 67 -12.17 9.31 1.58
CA ILE A 67 -11.37 8.90 2.72
C ILE A 67 -10.11 9.78 2.77
N VAL A 68 -9.89 10.43 3.89
CA VAL A 68 -8.72 11.28 4.09
C VAL A 68 -7.70 10.51 4.90
N VAL A 69 -6.52 10.30 4.34
CA VAL A 69 -5.46 9.50 4.94
C VAL A 69 -4.18 10.29 5.03
N GLN A 70 -3.53 10.22 6.17
CA GLN A 70 -2.24 10.82 6.47
C GLN A 70 -1.20 9.72 6.62
N SER A 71 -0.16 9.75 5.79
CA SER A 71 0.89 8.72 5.79
C SER A 71 1.85 8.83 6.96
N SER A 72 2.10 10.06 7.44
CA SER A 72 2.94 10.36 8.62
C SER A 72 2.40 11.60 9.31
N PRO A 73 2.62 11.79 10.62
CA PRO A 73 2.18 12.98 11.36
C PRO A 73 2.60 14.31 10.72
N ASP A 74 3.77 14.32 10.08
CA ASP A 74 4.36 15.52 9.45
C ASP A 74 3.90 15.74 8.01
N THR A 75 3.14 14.79 7.43
CA THR A 75 2.66 14.89 6.05
C THR A 75 1.25 15.47 5.99
N LYS A 76 0.97 16.21 4.92
CA LYS A 76 -0.39 16.70 4.69
C LYS A 76 -1.34 15.53 4.41
N PRO A 77 -2.55 15.53 5.01
CA PRO A 77 -3.56 14.52 4.70
C PRO A 77 -3.95 14.56 3.21
N VAL A 78 -4.16 13.40 2.62
CA VAL A 78 -4.55 13.27 1.21
C VAL A 78 -5.92 12.62 1.14
N SER A 79 -6.81 13.20 0.34
CA SER A 79 -8.16 12.71 0.11
C SER A 79 -8.20 11.74 -1.07
N TYR A 80 -8.81 10.59 -0.89
CA TYR A 80 -9.02 9.58 -1.93
C TYR A 80 -10.50 9.25 -2.07
N MET A 81 -11.01 9.21 -3.29
CA MET A 81 -12.40 8.84 -3.54
C MET A 81 -12.58 7.33 -3.40
N VAL A 82 -13.52 6.94 -2.54
CA VAL A 82 -13.89 5.55 -2.30
C VAL A 82 -15.22 5.25 -2.97
N GLY A 83 -15.15 4.48 -4.05
CA GLY A 83 -16.34 4.10 -4.82
C GLY A 83 -17.13 2.96 -4.18
N LYS A 84 -18.33 2.70 -4.69
CA LYS A 84 -19.23 1.63 -4.21
C LYS A 84 -18.66 0.22 -4.28
N ARG A 85 -17.69 -0.02 -5.19
CA ARG A 85 -17.09 -1.34 -5.43
C ARG A 85 -15.81 -1.58 -4.64
N VAL A 86 -15.41 -0.63 -3.79
CA VAL A 86 -14.21 -0.78 -2.96
C VAL A 86 -14.47 -1.83 -1.89
N ARG A 87 -13.55 -2.76 -1.74
CA ARG A 87 -13.60 -3.80 -0.72
C ARG A 87 -12.88 -3.35 0.53
N PHE A 88 -13.55 -3.43 1.67
CA PHE A 88 -12.96 -3.23 2.99
C PHE A 88 -12.65 -4.60 3.58
N VAL A 89 -11.41 -4.83 3.95
CA VAL A 89 -10.96 -6.11 4.52
C VAL A 89 -10.06 -5.85 5.72
N GLY A 90 -10.08 -6.75 6.68
CA GLY A 90 -9.14 -6.77 7.79
C GLY A 90 -7.76 -7.30 7.36
N LYS A 91 -6.79 -7.24 8.24
CA LYS A 91 -5.45 -7.81 8.00
C LYS A 91 -5.49 -9.33 7.78
N ASP A 92 -6.52 -10.00 8.28
CA ASP A 92 -6.82 -11.42 8.11
C ASP A 92 -7.50 -11.74 6.75
N GLY A 93 -7.73 -10.73 5.92
CA GLY A 93 -8.41 -10.86 4.62
C GLY A 93 -9.93 -10.98 4.69
N ARG A 94 -10.53 -10.97 5.88
CA ARG A 94 -11.98 -11.02 6.06
C ARG A 94 -12.62 -9.69 5.71
N ALA A 95 -13.83 -9.75 5.18
CA ALA A 95 -14.61 -8.54 4.92
C ALA A 95 -14.90 -7.80 6.22
N VAL A 96 -14.66 -6.50 6.21
CA VAL A 96 -14.93 -5.59 7.32
C VAL A 96 -15.98 -4.58 6.86
N ASP A 97 -16.91 -4.25 7.77
CA ASP A 97 -17.89 -3.21 7.49
C ASP A 97 -17.16 -1.84 7.36
N ARG A 98 -17.49 -1.10 6.31
CA ARG A 98 -16.95 0.25 6.08
C ARG A 98 -17.22 1.22 7.24
N HIS A 99 -18.32 1.01 7.98
CA HIS A 99 -18.65 1.82 9.17
C HIS A 99 -17.70 1.60 10.35
N MET A 100 -16.91 0.54 10.30
CA MET A 100 -15.88 0.28 11.31
C MET A 100 -14.61 1.11 11.08
N VAL A 101 -14.45 1.69 9.89
CA VAL A 101 -13.32 2.56 9.57
C VAL A 101 -13.62 3.98 10.07
N ARG A 102 -12.86 4.42 11.05
CA ARG A 102 -13.02 5.72 11.72
C ARG A 102 -11.71 6.50 11.70
N ALA A 103 -11.79 7.77 12.06
CA ALA A 103 -10.58 8.57 12.32
C ALA A 103 -9.70 7.84 13.36
N GLY A 104 -8.38 7.80 13.13
CA GLY A 104 -7.40 7.07 13.93
C GLY A 104 -7.15 5.64 13.45
N THR A 105 -8.01 5.06 12.62
CA THR A 105 -7.80 3.72 12.06
C THR A 105 -6.63 3.71 11.09
N ARG A 106 -5.70 2.78 11.26
CA ARG A 106 -4.58 2.58 10.34
C ARG A 106 -5.02 1.69 9.17
N VAL A 107 -4.85 2.19 7.96
CA VAL A 107 -5.30 1.51 6.74
C VAL A 107 -4.20 1.43 5.70
N GLN A 108 -4.35 0.45 4.83
CA GLN A 108 -3.55 0.29 3.63
C GLN A 108 -4.48 0.39 2.42
N LEU A 109 -4.24 1.37 1.56
CA LEU A 109 -5.00 1.61 0.35
C LEU A 109 -4.36 0.90 -0.83
N GLY A 110 -5.11 0.03 -1.49
CA GLY A 110 -4.73 -0.58 -2.76
C GLY A 110 -5.42 0.14 -3.92
N PHE A 111 -4.67 0.45 -4.97
CA PHE A 111 -5.15 1.18 -6.13
C PHE A 111 -5.29 0.26 -7.35
N ASP A 112 -6.23 0.58 -8.22
CA ASP A 112 -6.36 -0.05 -9.53
C ASP A 112 -5.36 0.57 -10.53
N ARG A 113 -5.31 0.02 -11.76
CA ARG A 113 -4.44 0.54 -12.84
C ARG A 113 -4.77 1.97 -13.26
N ARG A 114 -5.94 2.48 -12.87
CA ARG A 114 -6.39 3.84 -13.14
C ARG A 114 -6.14 4.79 -11.97
N GLY A 115 -5.40 4.35 -10.94
CA GLY A 115 -5.11 5.15 -9.76
C GLY A 115 -6.30 5.36 -8.81
N ARG A 116 -7.39 4.58 -8.93
CA ARG A 116 -8.54 4.65 -8.04
C ARG A 116 -8.41 3.61 -6.95
N VAL A 117 -8.91 3.94 -5.75
CA VAL A 117 -8.94 2.98 -4.63
C VAL A 117 -9.82 1.79 -5.01
N SER A 118 -9.26 0.60 -4.95
CA SER A 118 -9.93 -0.67 -5.23
C SER A 118 -10.14 -1.51 -3.96
N ARG A 119 -9.26 -1.33 -2.98
CA ARG A 119 -9.29 -2.06 -1.71
C ARG A 119 -8.79 -1.18 -0.57
N VAL A 120 -9.41 -1.33 0.58
CA VAL A 120 -8.97 -0.75 1.86
C VAL A 120 -8.73 -1.90 2.84
N VAL A 121 -7.49 -2.06 3.29
CA VAL A 121 -7.14 -3.05 4.32
C VAL A 121 -7.03 -2.34 5.66
N VAL A 122 -7.82 -2.75 6.64
CA VAL A 122 -7.74 -2.24 8.01
C VAL A 122 -6.63 -3.01 8.71
N VAL A 123 -5.56 -2.29 9.09
CA VAL A 123 -4.36 -2.88 9.70
C VAL A 123 -4.49 -2.88 11.22
N GLU A 124 -4.98 -1.76 11.77
CA GLU A 124 -5.05 -1.53 13.21
C GLU A 124 -6.18 -0.53 13.53
N ARG A 125 -6.79 -0.72 14.70
CA ARG A 125 -7.81 0.17 15.28
C ARG A 125 -7.25 0.94 16.44
#